data_80371e599cb1d9dfa8f0f0b4e890a6a1
#
_entry.id   80371e599cb1d9dfa8f0f0b4e890a6a1
#
_cell.length_a   1.000
_cell.length_b   1.000
_cell.length_c   1.000
_cell.angle_alpha   90.00
_cell.angle_beta   90.00
_cell.angle_gamma   90.00
#
_symmetry.space_group_name_H-M   'P 1'
#
loop_
_entity.id
_entity.type
_entity.pdbx_description
1 polymer ?
#
loop_
_entity_poly.entity_id
_entity_poly.type
_entity_poly.pdbx_seq_one_letter_code
_entity_poly.pdbx_strand_id
1 'polypeptide(L)'
;MFRQGSHIVSVAPVEIERTEWDTSSQETPSPDTPWVTVVHNDPVNLMSYVEYVFQSYFGYPKDKARKLMMDVHHKGRASVSSGSREEMERDVQAMHGYGLWATLQHDR
;
A
#
# COMPACT_ATOMS: atom_id res chain seq x y z
N MET A 1 -9.39 -31.55 12.33
CA MET A 1 -8.95 -31.13 12.20
C MET A 1 -8.68 -31.02 11.73
N PHE A 2 -8.96 -30.04 12.12
CA PHE A 2 -8.65 -29.56 12.13
C PHE A 2 -8.63 -29.68 11.58
N ARG A 3 -9.10 -29.80 11.70
CA ARG A 3 -9.02 -29.34 11.59
C ARG A 3 -8.87 -29.05 10.99
N GLN A 4 -9.08 -28.69 11.11
CA GLN A 4 -8.87 -28.08 11.01
C GLN A 4 -8.53 -27.64 10.46
N GLY A 5 -9.07 -28.49 10.68
CA GLY A 5 -8.82 -27.66 10.38
C GLY A 5 -8.51 -27.37 9.88
N SER A 6 -8.71 -27.11 9.81
CA SER A 6 -8.38 -26.55 9.80
C SER A 6 -8.02 -26.52 9.36
N HIS A 7 -8.26 -26.09 9.23
CA HIS A 7 -7.77 -25.66 9.28
C HIS A 7 -7.25 -25.76 8.78
N ILE A 8 -7.61 -25.78 8.59
CA ILE A 8 -7.06 -25.38 8.56
C ILE A 8 -6.43 -25.50 8.14
N VAL A 9 -6.83 -25.56 7.95
CA VAL A 9 -6.09 -25.06 7.89
C VAL A 9 -5.46 -25.18 7.49
N SER A 10 -5.70 -24.99 7.25
CA SER A 10 -5.01 -24.57 7.12
C SER A 10 -4.46 -24.68 6.72
N VAL A 11 -4.78 -24.67 6.40
CA VAL A 11 -4.11 -24.11 6.29
C VAL A 11 -3.58 -24.00 5.94
N ALA A 12 -3.85 -24.05 5.72
CA ALA A 12 -3.21 -23.38 5.55
C ALA A 12 -2.74 -23.21 5.31
N PRO A 13 -2.80 -22.73 5.45
CA PRO A 13 -2.18 -22.01 5.45
C PRO A 13 -1.65 -21.79 5.36
N VAL A 14 -2.05 -21.57 4.93
CA VAL A 14 -1.40 -20.68 5.16
C VAL A 14 -0.92 -20.38 5.45
N GLU A 15 -0.95 -19.98 5.50
CA GLU A 15 -0.40 -19.19 5.96
C GLU A 15 0.19 -18.80 6.17
N ILE A 16 -0.17 -18.65 6.00
CA ILE A 16 0.44 -17.88 6.36
C ILE A 16 0.96 -17.70 6.61
N GLU A 17 0.75 -17.28 6.64
CA GLU A 17 1.38 -16.61 7.04
C GLU A 17 1.59 -16.35 7.40
N ARG A 18 1.40 -16.21 7.23
CA ARG A 18 1.69 -15.64 7.75
C ARG A 18 1.94 -15.39 8.06
N THR A 19 1.56 -15.40 8.15
CA THR A 19 1.95 -14.81 8.56
C THR A 19 2.16 -14.74 8.81
N GLU A 20 1.84 -14.43 8.94
CA GLU A 20 2.14 -13.95 9.21
C GLU A 20 2.08 -13.83 9.54
N TRP A 21 1.89 -13.91 9.68
CA TRP A 21 1.93 -13.48 10.15
C TRP A 21 1.64 -13.50 10.81
N ASP A 22 1.32 -13.57 11.18
CA ASP A 22 1.23 -13.29 11.94
C ASP A 22 0.93 -13.24 12.74
N THR A 23 0.58 -13.32 13.38
CA THR A 23 0.42 -13.00 14.20
C THR A 23 0.31 -12.90 15.06
N SER A 24 0.26 -12.78 15.65
CA SER A 24 0.16 -12.54 16.52
C SER A 24 0.03 -12.21 17.16
N SER A 25 0.32 -12.29 17.78
CA SER A 25 0.07 -11.81 18.35
C SER A 25 -0.11 -11.22 18.16
N GLN A 26 0.04 -11.66 18.03
CA GLN A 26 -0.25 -11.06 17.58
C GLN A 26 -0.90 -10.06 17.52
N GLU A 27 -0.34 -9.99 17.34
CA GLU A 27 -1.07 -8.83 17.48
C GLU A 27 -1.80 -8.43 16.22
N THR A 28 -3.11 -8.33 16.36
CA THR A 28 -3.96 -8.00 15.22
C THR A 28 -4.17 -6.50 15.19
N PRO A 29 -3.90 -5.84 14.07
CA PRO A 29 -4.18 -4.42 13.97
C PRO A 29 -5.65 -4.15 14.13
N SER A 30 -5.98 -3.00 14.69
CA SER A 30 -7.35 -2.56 14.82
C SER A 30 -7.99 -2.47 13.43
N PRO A 31 -9.26 -2.89 13.28
CA PRO A 31 -9.92 -2.72 11.99
C PRO A 31 -10.04 -1.26 11.57
N ASP A 32 -9.94 -0.33 12.55
CA ASP A 32 -10.00 1.09 12.25
C ASP A 32 -8.68 1.67 11.79
N THR A 33 -7.59 0.93 11.96
CA THR A 33 -6.28 1.41 11.56
C THR A 33 -6.18 1.31 10.04
N PRO A 34 -5.94 2.43 9.35
CA PRO A 34 -5.94 2.41 7.90
C PRO A 34 -4.67 1.78 7.34
N TRP A 35 -4.77 1.41 6.10
CA TRP A 35 -3.62 1.04 5.28
C TRP A 35 -3.30 2.20 4.38
N VAL A 36 -2.08 2.24 3.89
CA VAL A 36 -1.65 3.33 3.01
C VAL A 36 -0.91 2.77 1.80
N THR A 37 -1.02 3.51 0.71
CA THR A 37 -0.21 3.29 -0.48
C THR A 37 0.97 4.24 -0.38
N VAL A 38 2.18 3.70 -0.40
CA VAL A 38 3.40 4.49 -0.32
C VAL A 38 4.08 4.44 -1.68
N VAL A 39 4.35 5.62 -2.24
CA VAL A 39 5.11 5.73 -3.49
C VAL A 39 6.53 6.12 -3.13
N HIS A 40 7.49 5.41 -3.72
CA HIS A 40 8.92 5.60 -3.45
C HIS A 40 9.57 6.33 -4.59
N ASN A 41 10.60 7.10 -4.28
CA ASN A 41 11.33 7.83 -5.29
C ASN A 41 12.08 6.84 -6.20
N ASP A 42 11.88 7.02 -7.49
CA ASP A 42 12.52 6.18 -8.49
C ASP A 42 13.12 7.12 -9.54
N PRO A 43 14.45 7.15 -9.66
CA PRO A 43 15.08 8.10 -10.58
C PRO A 43 14.71 7.89 -12.05
N VAL A 44 14.11 6.76 -12.37
CA VAL A 44 13.66 6.50 -13.74
C VAL A 44 12.49 7.39 -14.13
N ASN A 45 11.65 7.77 -13.16
CA ASN A 45 10.43 8.52 -13.44
C ASN A 45 10.65 10.03 -13.31
N LEU A 46 10.14 10.76 -14.29
CA LEU A 46 10.18 12.24 -14.23
C LEU A 46 9.21 12.71 -13.16
N MET A 47 9.60 13.79 -12.47
CA MET A 47 8.75 14.39 -11.44
C MET A 47 7.39 14.81 -12.01
N SER A 48 7.40 15.39 -13.21
CA SER A 48 6.15 15.82 -13.84
C SER A 48 5.23 14.63 -14.15
N TYR A 49 5.81 13.49 -14.48
CA TYR A 49 5.03 12.29 -14.72
C TYR A 49 4.38 11.78 -13.43
N VAL A 50 5.13 11.80 -12.34
CA VAL A 50 4.61 11.35 -11.04
C VAL A 50 3.44 12.25 -10.63
N GLU A 51 3.59 13.56 -10.78
CA GLU A 51 2.51 14.50 -10.51
C GLU A 51 1.28 14.20 -11.37
N TYR A 52 1.51 13.95 -12.67
CA TYR A 52 0.43 13.60 -13.60
C TYR A 52 -0.31 12.35 -13.14
N VAL A 53 0.41 11.32 -12.70
CA VAL A 53 -0.22 10.07 -12.26
C VAL A 53 -1.12 10.33 -11.06
N PHE A 54 -0.65 11.13 -10.10
CA PHE A 54 -1.46 11.43 -8.91
C PHE A 54 -2.73 12.19 -9.29
N GLN A 55 -2.64 13.07 -10.27
CA GLN A 55 -3.83 13.78 -10.74
C GLN A 55 -4.76 12.84 -11.51
N SER A 56 -4.19 12.00 -12.35
CA SER A 56 -4.99 11.15 -13.25
C SER A 56 -5.68 10.02 -12.52
N TYR A 57 -4.97 9.34 -11.65
CA TYR A 57 -5.54 8.16 -11.00
C TYR A 57 -6.38 8.53 -9.79
N PHE A 58 -5.82 9.37 -8.91
CA PHE A 58 -6.53 9.74 -7.69
C PHE A 58 -7.49 10.90 -7.88
N GLY A 59 -7.34 11.65 -8.95
CA GLY A 59 -8.15 12.83 -9.16
C GLY A 59 -7.78 13.98 -8.24
N TYR A 60 -6.58 13.97 -7.71
CA TYR A 60 -6.15 15.04 -6.79
C TYR A 60 -5.98 16.35 -7.53
N PRO A 61 -6.30 17.47 -6.86
CA PRO A 61 -5.99 18.79 -7.44
C PRO A 61 -4.49 18.92 -7.65
N LYS A 62 -4.12 19.81 -8.56
CA LYS A 62 -2.72 20.00 -8.92
C LYS A 62 -1.85 20.29 -7.70
N ASP A 63 -2.32 21.15 -6.80
CA ASP A 63 -1.53 21.51 -5.61
C ASP A 63 -1.23 20.30 -4.74
N LYS A 64 -2.23 19.45 -4.53
CA LYS A 64 -2.04 18.25 -3.72
C LYS A 64 -1.14 17.26 -4.42
N ALA A 65 -1.36 17.04 -5.72
CA ALA A 65 -0.53 16.12 -6.49
C ALA A 65 0.92 16.56 -6.49
N ARG A 66 1.14 17.86 -6.64
CA ARG A 66 2.49 18.42 -6.65
C ARG A 66 3.16 18.27 -5.29
N LYS A 67 2.43 18.53 -4.21
CA LYS A 67 2.99 18.38 -2.88
C LYS A 67 3.41 16.93 -2.63
N LEU A 68 2.57 15.99 -3.00
CA LEU A 68 2.90 14.58 -2.82
C LEU A 68 4.10 14.17 -3.66
N MET A 69 4.15 14.65 -4.88
CA MET A 69 5.30 14.38 -5.76
C MET A 69 6.58 14.95 -5.17
N MET A 70 6.52 16.17 -4.63
CA MET A 70 7.69 16.77 -4.01
C MET A 70 8.13 16.00 -2.78
N ASP A 71 7.16 15.50 -1.99
CA ASP A 71 7.49 14.68 -0.84
C ASP A 71 8.18 13.38 -1.25
N VAL A 72 7.69 12.73 -2.30
CA VAL A 72 8.34 11.54 -2.83
C VAL A 72 9.77 11.86 -3.22
N HIS A 73 9.95 12.95 -3.92
CA HIS A 73 11.28 13.33 -4.43
C HIS A 73 12.24 13.70 -3.31
N HIS A 74 11.79 14.53 -2.37
CA HIS A 74 12.70 15.07 -1.34
C HIS A 74 12.85 14.15 -0.14
N LYS A 75 11.81 13.42 0.22
CA LYS A 75 11.84 12.56 1.41
C LYS A 75 12.10 11.10 1.08
N GLY A 76 12.12 10.78 -0.21
CA GLY A 76 12.35 9.42 -0.67
C GLY A 76 11.08 8.59 -0.80
N ARG A 77 10.00 9.01 -0.17
CA ARG A 77 8.71 8.32 -0.27
C ARG A 77 7.63 9.18 0.35
N ALA A 78 6.38 8.86 0.01
CA ALA A 78 5.23 9.54 0.60
C ALA A 78 4.03 8.63 0.57
N SER A 79 3.17 8.76 1.59
CA SER A 79 1.86 8.10 1.60
C SER A 79 0.94 8.92 0.72
N VAL A 80 0.42 8.32 -0.33
CA VAL A 80 -0.38 9.04 -1.32
C VAL A 80 -1.88 8.77 -1.19
N SER A 81 -2.25 7.68 -0.52
CA SER A 81 -3.66 7.39 -0.25
C SER A 81 -3.77 6.52 0.99
N SER A 82 -4.94 6.53 1.60
CA SER A 82 -5.20 5.70 2.78
C SER A 82 -6.62 5.16 2.72
N GLY A 83 -6.81 4.01 3.35
CA GLY A 83 -8.11 3.37 3.38
C GLY A 83 -7.99 1.94 3.84
N SER A 84 -8.92 1.10 3.41
CA SER A 84 -8.87 -0.32 3.75
C SER A 84 -7.71 -0.99 3.04
N ARG A 85 -7.31 -2.13 3.56
CA ARG A 85 -6.25 -2.90 2.92
C ARG A 85 -6.57 -3.20 1.46
N GLU A 86 -7.80 -3.61 1.20
CA GLU A 86 -8.21 -3.99 -0.15
C GLU A 86 -8.15 -2.80 -1.10
N GLU A 87 -8.62 -1.65 -0.64
CA GLU A 87 -8.55 -0.44 -1.44
C GLU A 87 -7.10 -0.06 -1.75
N MET A 88 -6.25 -0.17 -0.74
CA MET A 88 -4.86 0.22 -0.92
C MET A 88 -4.10 -0.78 -1.79
N GLU A 89 -4.45 -2.05 -1.72
CA GLU A 89 -3.88 -3.05 -2.64
C GLU A 89 -4.21 -2.68 -4.08
N ARG A 90 -5.43 -2.22 -4.32
CA ARG A 90 -5.83 -1.78 -5.65
C ARG A 90 -5.02 -0.57 -6.10
N ASP A 91 -4.82 0.38 -5.19
CA ASP A 91 -4.03 1.57 -5.51
C ASP A 91 -2.57 1.21 -5.81
N VAL A 92 -1.99 0.30 -5.03
CA VAL A 92 -0.62 -0.16 -5.27
C VAL A 92 -0.50 -0.79 -6.65
N GLN A 93 -1.46 -1.64 -7.01
CA GLN A 93 -1.45 -2.27 -8.33
C GLN A 93 -1.58 -1.23 -9.45
N ALA A 94 -2.43 -0.22 -9.22
CA ALA A 94 -2.58 0.85 -10.20
C ALA A 94 -1.27 1.62 -10.38
N MET A 95 -0.59 1.92 -9.27
CA MET A 95 0.69 2.62 -9.36
C MET A 95 1.71 1.80 -10.14
N HIS A 96 1.74 0.47 -9.90
CA HIS A 96 2.62 -0.40 -10.67
C HIS A 96 2.28 -0.35 -12.16
N GLY A 97 1.01 -0.30 -12.47
CA GLY A 97 0.57 -0.18 -13.87
C GLY A 97 1.03 1.11 -14.53
N TYR A 98 1.19 2.16 -13.76
CA TYR A 98 1.75 3.42 -14.26
C TYR A 98 3.27 3.41 -14.29
N GLY A 99 3.91 2.36 -13.77
CA GLY A 99 5.37 2.27 -13.74
C GLY A 99 6.01 2.91 -12.53
N LEU A 100 5.24 3.18 -11.49
CA LEU A 100 5.79 3.75 -10.26
C LEU A 100 6.13 2.64 -9.28
N TRP A 101 7.09 2.94 -8.40
CA TRP A 101 7.44 2.03 -7.31
C TRP A 101 6.54 2.34 -6.13
N ALA A 102 5.69 1.39 -5.78
CA ALA A 102 4.73 1.58 -4.70
C ALA A 102 4.64 0.34 -3.85
N THR A 103 4.38 0.55 -2.56
CA THR A 103 4.23 -0.54 -1.61
C THR A 103 3.02 -0.28 -0.72
N LEU A 104 2.55 -1.36 -0.12
CA LEU A 104 1.43 -1.33 0.81
C LEU A 104 1.98 -1.30 2.23
N GLN A 105 1.47 -0.40 3.06
CA GLN A 105 1.89 -0.32 4.44
C GLN A 105 0.68 -0.16 5.35
N HIS A 106 0.79 -0.72 6.54
CA HIS A 106 -0.21 -0.52 7.57
C HIS A 106 0.16 0.75 8.35
N ASP A 107 -0.74 1.70 8.38
CA ASP A 107 -0.50 2.98 9.04
C ASP A 107 -0.82 2.83 10.52
N ARG A 108 0.21 2.86 11.36
CA ARG A 108 0.01 2.67 12.78
C ARG A 108 0.44 3.86 13.58
#